data_1b929af7953f5cc7effb71b2d3154c47
#
_entry.id   1b929af7953f5cc7effb71b2d3154c47
#
_cell.length_a   1.000
_cell.length_b   1.000
_cell.length_c   1.000
_cell.angle_alpha   90.00
_cell.angle_beta   90.00
_cell.angle_gamma   90.00
#
_symmetry.space_group_name_H-M   'P 1'
#
loop_
_entity.id
_entity.type
_entity.pdbx_description
1 polymer ?
#
loop_
_entity_poly.entity_id
_entity_poly.type
_entity_poly.pdbx_seq_one_letter_code
_entity_poly.pdbx_strand_id
1 'polypeptide(L)'
;RGESMSYEEGGSLLDYAYCSYGAGKDKFRGPEVEICDKTIAFLGAGETFGRFAVTPFVSDLGQLIDRPCANFGQIGAGVDAFIRDTDVQRMCRRSSITVIQIMGAQNVSNRLYSVHPTRNDRFISPSSMMKTIFEDVEFTDYNFVQHMLSSIKQQSPDRYSIIVQELKTAWVARMKEMLANIG
;
A
#
# COMPACT_ATOMS: atom_id res chain seq x y z
N ARG A 1 -5.13 34.32 0.38
CA ARG A 1 -5.92 33.15 0.85
C ARG A 1 -5.86 32.14 -0.28
N GLY A 2 -4.91 31.21 -0.20
CA GLY A 2 -4.79 30.10 -1.13
C GLY A 2 -5.65 28.94 -0.61
N GLU A 3 -6.65 28.57 -1.37
CA GLU A 3 -7.44 27.37 -1.10
C GLU A 3 -6.57 26.15 -1.39
N SER A 4 -6.31 25.37 -0.36
CA SER A 4 -5.75 24.03 -0.46
C SER A 4 -6.76 23.16 -1.22
N MET A 5 -6.50 22.89 -2.49
CA MET A 5 -7.27 21.88 -3.22
C MET A 5 -6.98 20.51 -2.61
N SER A 6 -7.86 20.05 -1.72
CA SER A 6 -7.85 18.68 -1.26
C SER A 6 -8.34 17.79 -2.42
N TYR A 7 -7.53 16.83 -2.82
CA TYR A 7 -7.86 15.83 -3.84
C TYR A 7 -8.97 14.83 -3.40
N GLU A 8 -9.70 15.15 -2.35
CA GLU A 8 -10.84 14.36 -1.86
C GLU A 8 -12.18 14.73 -2.49
N GLU A 9 -12.26 15.81 -3.26
CA GLU A 9 -13.51 16.31 -3.88
C GLU A 9 -13.74 15.88 -5.33
N GLY A 10 -13.03 14.92 -5.85
CA GLY A 10 -13.46 14.17 -7.03
C GLY A 10 -14.55 13.19 -6.60
N GLY A 11 -15.80 13.68 -6.47
CA GLY A 11 -16.94 12.97 -5.93
C GLY A 11 -17.03 11.52 -6.42
N SER A 12 -16.55 10.59 -5.62
CA SER A 12 -16.91 9.20 -5.75
C SER A 12 -18.38 9.10 -5.36
N LEU A 13 -19.26 8.84 -6.33
CA LEU A 13 -20.66 8.45 -6.11
C LEU A 13 -20.75 7.11 -5.32
N LEU A 14 -19.62 6.53 -4.93
CA LEU A 14 -19.51 5.26 -4.25
C LEU A 14 -19.42 5.50 -2.75
N ASP A 15 -20.38 5.00 -2.02
CA ASP A 15 -20.28 4.85 -0.56
C ASP A 15 -19.37 3.67 -0.25
N TYR A 16 -18.23 3.94 0.35
CA TYR A 16 -17.28 2.90 0.75
C TYR A 16 -17.64 2.22 2.08
N ALA A 17 -18.69 2.69 2.78
CA ALA A 17 -19.11 2.15 4.08
C ALA A 17 -17.94 1.91 5.02
N TYR A 18 -17.08 2.92 5.18
CA TYR A 18 -15.84 2.79 5.95
C TYR A 18 -16.04 2.20 7.33
N CYS A 19 -15.20 1.24 7.69
CA CYS A 19 -15.12 0.63 9.02
C CYS A 19 -13.72 0.75 9.63
N SER A 20 -13.57 0.37 10.88
CA SER A 20 -12.28 0.36 11.58
C SER A 20 -12.14 -0.93 12.35
N TYR A 21 -10.91 -1.45 12.42
CA TYR A 21 -10.58 -2.63 13.18
C TYR A 21 -9.58 -2.28 14.28
N GLY A 22 -9.82 -2.79 15.50
CA GLY A 22 -8.94 -2.52 16.63
C GLY A 22 -8.97 -1.07 17.10
N ALA A 23 -7.87 -0.60 17.70
CA ALA A 23 -7.68 0.76 18.22
C ALA A 23 -7.02 1.72 17.22
N GLY A 24 -6.66 1.24 16.04
CA GLY A 24 -6.00 2.01 14.99
C GLY A 24 -6.91 3.11 14.41
N LYS A 25 -6.27 4.13 13.82
CA LYS A 25 -6.98 5.24 13.15
C LYS A 25 -7.31 4.93 11.69
N ASP A 26 -6.79 3.85 11.16
CA ASP A 26 -6.94 3.50 9.75
C ASP A 26 -8.38 3.08 9.46
N LYS A 27 -8.85 3.53 8.30
CA LYS A 27 -10.18 3.23 7.79
C LYS A 27 -10.07 2.22 6.64
N PHE A 28 -10.86 1.17 6.76
CA PHE A 28 -10.93 0.10 5.77
C PHE A 28 -12.25 0.13 5.03
N ARG A 29 -12.29 -0.54 3.89
CA ARG A 29 -13.54 -0.71 3.14
C ARG A 29 -14.46 -1.67 3.90
N GLY A 30 -15.66 -1.18 4.23
CA GLY A 30 -16.71 -1.98 4.85
C GLY A 30 -17.40 -2.97 3.89
N PRO A 31 -18.30 -3.79 4.43
CA PRO A 31 -18.71 -3.80 5.85
C PRO A 31 -17.67 -4.41 6.78
N GLU A 32 -17.70 -4.00 8.06
CA GLU A 32 -16.92 -4.64 9.11
C GLU A 32 -17.37 -6.10 9.30
N VAL A 33 -16.40 -7.00 9.49
CA VAL A 33 -16.69 -8.40 9.81
C VAL A 33 -15.99 -8.79 11.12
N GLU A 34 -16.61 -9.68 11.88
CA GLU A 34 -15.98 -10.24 13.08
C GLU A 34 -14.80 -11.13 12.70
N ILE A 35 -13.64 -10.88 13.34
CA ILE A 35 -12.42 -11.64 13.08
C ILE A 35 -12.38 -12.89 13.96
N CYS A 36 -12.45 -14.05 13.33
CA CYS A 36 -12.40 -15.35 13.97
C CYS A 36 -11.54 -16.35 13.15
N ASP A 37 -11.44 -17.56 13.63
CA ASP A 37 -10.70 -18.66 12.99
C ASP A 37 -11.29 -19.14 11.66
N LYS A 38 -12.45 -18.62 11.25
CA LYS A 38 -13.06 -18.86 9.92
C LYS A 38 -12.83 -17.71 8.95
N THR A 39 -12.34 -16.57 9.43
CA THR A 39 -12.14 -15.39 8.61
C THR A 39 -11.04 -15.60 7.57
N ILE A 40 -11.24 -15.04 6.39
CA ILE A 40 -10.20 -14.85 5.38
C ILE A 40 -9.84 -13.37 5.36
N ALA A 41 -8.59 -13.03 5.69
CA ALA A 41 -8.08 -11.68 5.67
C ALA A 41 -7.49 -11.34 4.28
N PHE A 42 -7.76 -10.14 3.76
CA PHE A 42 -7.21 -9.68 2.48
C PHE A 42 -6.37 -8.43 2.70
N LEU A 43 -5.07 -8.51 2.43
CA LEU A 43 -4.14 -7.38 2.43
C LEU A 43 -3.87 -6.92 1.00
N GLY A 44 -3.86 -5.62 0.76
CA GLY A 44 -3.53 -5.11 -0.56
C GLY A 44 -3.73 -3.61 -0.74
N ALA A 45 -3.57 -3.14 -1.95
CA ALA A 45 -3.70 -1.76 -2.34
C ALA A 45 -5.13 -1.39 -2.81
N GLY A 46 -5.24 -0.50 -3.78
CA GLY A 46 -6.52 0.01 -4.27
C GLY A 46 -7.42 -1.05 -4.91
N GLU A 47 -6.85 -2.09 -5.48
CA GLU A 47 -7.58 -3.21 -6.07
C GLU A 47 -8.27 -4.06 -5.00
N THR A 48 -7.55 -4.38 -3.92
CA THR A 48 -8.13 -5.09 -2.77
C THR A 48 -9.16 -4.22 -2.06
N PHE A 49 -8.88 -2.92 -1.89
CA PHE A 49 -9.84 -1.96 -1.37
C PHE A 49 -11.12 -1.91 -2.21
N GLY A 50 -11.02 -2.08 -3.53
CA GLY A 50 -12.14 -1.94 -4.46
C GLY A 50 -12.46 -0.47 -4.78
N ARG A 51 -11.43 0.35 -5.04
CA ARG A 51 -11.53 1.81 -5.21
C ARG A 51 -12.58 2.27 -6.21
N PHE A 52 -12.82 1.49 -7.27
CA PHE A 52 -13.76 1.84 -8.34
C PHE A 52 -14.94 0.87 -8.44
N ALA A 53 -15.12 0.01 -7.45
CA ALA A 53 -16.18 -0.99 -7.41
C ALA A 53 -17.30 -0.56 -6.47
N VAL A 54 -18.55 -0.76 -6.86
CA VAL A 54 -19.72 -0.61 -5.97
C VAL A 54 -19.57 -1.60 -4.82
N THR A 55 -19.34 -2.88 -5.15
CA THR A 55 -19.04 -3.94 -4.18
C THR A 55 -17.60 -4.41 -4.40
N PRO A 56 -16.73 -4.41 -3.38
CA PRO A 56 -15.39 -4.95 -3.53
C PRO A 56 -15.44 -6.47 -3.67
N PHE A 57 -14.54 -7.05 -4.48
CA PHE A 57 -14.50 -8.50 -4.71
C PHE A 57 -14.38 -9.32 -3.42
N VAL A 58 -13.78 -8.75 -2.38
CA VAL A 58 -13.67 -9.37 -1.04
C VAL A 58 -15.05 -9.67 -0.45
N SER A 59 -15.98 -8.72 -0.57
CA SER A 59 -17.36 -8.90 -0.09
C SER A 59 -18.12 -9.91 -0.95
N ASP A 60 -17.98 -9.84 -2.29
CA ASP A 60 -18.61 -10.79 -3.20
C ASP A 60 -18.12 -12.21 -2.96
N LEU A 61 -16.80 -12.37 -2.75
CA LEU A 61 -16.23 -13.68 -2.41
C LEU A 61 -16.78 -14.20 -1.08
N GLY A 62 -16.87 -13.34 -0.05
CA GLY A 62 -17.42 -13.73 1.26
C GLY A 62 -18.84 -14.29 1.15
N GLN A 63 -19.69 -13.64 0.34
CA GLN A 63 -21.04 -14.13 0.06
C GLN A 63 -21.04 -15.44 -0.72
N LEU A 64 -20.17 -15.58 -1.74
CA LEU A 64 -20.09 -16.75 -2.58
C LEU A 64 -19.69 -18.02 -1.80
N ILE A 65 -18.76 -17.91 -0.85
CA ILE A 65 -18.21 -19.03 -0.10
C ILE A 65 -18.82 -19.18 1.31
N ASP A 66 -19.75 -18.31 1.66
CA ASP A 66 -20.40 -18.24 2.99
C ASP A 66 -19.38 -18.21 4.15
N ARG A 67 -18.40 -17.30 4.02
CA ARG A 67 -17.34 -17.08 5.02
C ARG A 67 -17.07 -15.61 5.26
N PRO A 68 -16.74 -15.20 6.51
CA PRO A 68 -16.35 -13.81 6.77
C PRO A 68 -15.02 -13.50 6.04
N CYS A 69 -15.05 -12.48 5.17
CA CYS A 69 -13.90 -11.97 4.44
C CYS A 69 -13.61 -10.53 4.88
N ALA A 70 -12.48 -10.31 5.54
CA ALA A 70 -12.05 -9.01 6.03
C ALA A 70 -11.21 -8.27 4.98
N ASN A 71 -11.64 -7.08 4.58
CA ASN A 71 -10.94 -6.25 3.62
C ASN A 71 -10.00 -5.26 4.31
N PHE A 72 -8.71 -5.54 4.37
CA PHE A 72 -7.66 -4.63 4.83
C PHE A 72 -6.96 -3.90 3.68
N GLY A 73 -7.55 -3.84 2.50
CA GLY A 73 -7.03 -3.06 1.39
C GLY A 73 -6.97 -1.57 1.73
N GLN A 74 -5.89 -0.89 1.34
CA GLN A 74 -5.69 0.55 1.54
C GLN A 74 -5.22 1.20 0.24
N ILE A 75 -5.86 2.31 -0.16
CA ILE A 75 -5.50 3.02 -1.39
C ILE A 75 -4.08 3.59 -1.27
N GLY A 76 -3.21 3.26 -2.23
CA GLY A 76 -1.82 3.69 -2.26
C GLY A 76 -0.89 2.95 -1.30
N ALA A 77 -1.35 1.86 -0.67
CA ALA A 77 -0.52 1.03 0.18
C ALA A 77 0.54 0.24 -0.61
N GLY A 78 1.65 0.01 0.03
CA GLY A 78 2.66 -0.99 -0.25
C GLY A 78 2.85 -1.87 0.98
N VAL A 79 3.85 -2.71 0.96
CA VAL A 79 4.13 -3.65 2.07
C VAL A 79 4.42 -2.92 3.39
N ASP A 80 5.07 -1.76 3.34
CA ASP A 80 5.45 -0.96 4.51
C ASP A 80 4.25 -0.53 5.37
N ALA A 81 3.08 -0.29 4.76
CA ALA A 81 1.87 0.08 5.48
C ALA A 81 1.44 -1.05 6.44
N PHE A 82 1.48 -2.29 5.98
CA PHE A 82 1.05 -3.46 6.75
C PHE A 82 2.10 -3.95 7.78
N ILE A 83 3.40 -3.73 7.52
CA ILE A 83 4.45 -4.01 8.51
C ILE A 83 4.30 -3.11 9.74
N ARG A 84 3.80 -1.90 9.58
CA ARG A 84 3.61 -0.93 10.67
C ARG A 84 2.29 -1.10 11.42
N ASP A 85 1.30 -1.72 10.81
CA ASP A 85 -0.03 -1.92 11.40
C ASP A 85 -0.09 -3.22 12.22
N THR A 86 0.23 -3.12 13.50
CA THR A 86 0.22 -4.26 14.43
C THR A 86 -1.19 -4.79 14.69
N ASP A 87 -2.23 -3.97 14.54
CA ASP A 87 -3.61 -4.40 14.70
C ASP A 87 -4.02 -5.29 13.52
N VAL A 88 -3.76 -4.87 12.29
CA VAL A 88 -3.99 -5.71 11.10
C VAL A 88 -3.20 -7.02 11.18
N GLN A 89 -1.91 -6.97 11.57
CA GLN A 89 -1.12 -8.19 11.75
C GLN A 89 -1.75 -9.16 12.77
N ARG A 90 -2.23 -8.63 13.89
CA ARG A 90 -2.93 -9.44 14.92
C ARG A 90 -4.19 -10.09 14.36
N MET A 91 -4.97 -9.36 13.54
CA MET A 91 -6.17 -9.88 12.91
C MET A 91 -5.85 -10.96 11.87
N CYS A 92 -4.80 -10.78 11.07
CA CYS A 92 -4.31 -11.80 10.15
C CYS A 92 -3.95 -13.10 10.88
N ARG A 93 -3.22 -13.02 12.00
CA ARG A 93 -2.89 -14.20 12.83
C ARG A 93 -4.09 -14.92 13.41
N ARG A 94 -5.21 -14.23 13.62
CA ARG A 94 -6.47 -14.81 14.10
C ARG A 94 -7.35 -15.36 12.98
N SER A 95 -7.06 -15.01 11.75
CA SER A 95 -7.77 -15.47 10.57
C SER A 95 -7.28 -16.85 10.13
N SER A 96 -8.15 -17.62 9.46
CA SER A 96 -7.76 -18.94 8.94
C SER A 96 -6.79 -18.88 7.77
N ILE A 97 -6.91 -17.83 6.96
CA ILE A 97 -6.11 -17.60 5.75
C ILE A 97 -5.87 -16.09 5.61
N THR A 98 -4.67 -15.72 5.22
CA THR A 98 -4.38 -14.36 4.77
C THR A 98 -4.01 -14.37 3.29
N VAL A 99 -4.80 -13.67 2.47
CA VAL A 99 -4.56 -13.46 1.06
C VAL A 99 -3.86 -12.12 0.88
N ILE A 100 -2.71 -12.11 0.21
CA ILE A 100 -1.91 -10.90 0.04
C ILE A 100 -1.82 -10.57 -1.44
N GLN A 101 -2.30 -9.39 -1.82
CA GLN A 101 -2.03 -8.82 -3.13
C GLN A 101 -0.54 -8.59 -3.29
N ILE A 102 0.04 -8.99 -4.42
CA ILE A 102 1.42 -8.64 -4.77
C ILE A 102 1.47 -7.16 -5.11
N MET A 103 1.83 -6.35 -4.11
CA MET A 103 1.94 -4.90 -4.25
C MET A 103 3.25 -4.51 -4.94
N GLY A 104 3.23 -3.37 -5.63
CA GLY A 104 4.38 -2.90 -6.39
C GLY A 104 5.63 -2.65 -5.55
N ALA A 105 6.78 -3.14 -6.01
CA ALA A 105 8.05 -3.01 -5.31
C ALA A 105 8.52 -1.55 -5.14
N GLN A 106 8.02 -0.63 -5.96
CA GLN A 106 8.34 0.79 -5.87
C GLN A 106 7.74 1.47 -4.62
N ASN A 107 6.67 0.91 -4.05
CA ASN A 107 5.97 1.47 -2.90
C ASN A 107 6.54 0.96 -1.57
N VAL A 108 7.87 0.95 -1.46
CA VAL A 108 8.61 0.49 -0.27
C VAL A 108 9.75 1.46 0.00
N SER A 109 9.91 1.88 1.24
CA SER A 109 11.09 2.63 1.66
C SER A 109 12.34 1.74 1.57
N ASN A 110 13.39 2.27 0.95
CA ASN A 110 14.59 1.54 0.61
C ASN A 110 15.85 2.41 0.79
N ARG A 111 17.03 1.93 0.39
CA ARG A 111 18.28 2.68 0.53
C ARG A 111 18.37 3.93 -0.35
N LEU A 112 17.55 4.00 -1.39
CA LEU A 112 17.59 5.13 -2.33
C LEU A 112 16.58 6.22 -1.97
N TYR A 113 15.38 5.85 -1.50
CA TYR A 113 14.35 6.83 -1.14
C TYR A 113 13.41 6.33 -0.05
N SER A 114 12.67 7.26 0.53
CA SER A 114 11.60 6.99 1.48
C SER A 114 10.23 7.32 0.90
N VAL A 115 9.24 6.53 1.31
CA VAL A 115 7.83 6.71 0.96
C VAL A 115 7.01 7.08 2.20
N HIS A 116 5.84 7.68 1.97
CA HIS A 116 4.93 8.03 3.06
C HIS A 116 4.47 6.78 3.84
N PRO A 117 4.37 6.82 5.17
CA PRO A 117 4.12 5.65 6.01
C PRO A 117 2.88 4.83 5.66
N THR A 118 1.77 5.46 5.28
CA THR A 118 0.49 4.80 4.98
C THR A 118 0.10 4.93 3.50
N ARG A 119 0.54 5.97 2.83
CA ARG A 119 0.35 6.20 1.39
C ARG A 119 1.69 5.96 0.69
N ASN A 120 2.07 4.69 0.59
CA ASN A 120 3.38 4.29 0.08
C ASN A 120 3.59 4.63 -1.41
N ASP A 121 2.55 5.02 -2.13
CA ASP A 121 2.60 5.60 -3.46
C ASP A 121 3.19 7.03 -3.48
N ARG A 122 3.27 7.70 -2.31
CA ARG A 122 3.80 9.05 -2.17
C ARG A 122 5.28 9.04 -1.83
N PHE A 123 6.05 9.74 -2.65
CA PHE A 123 7.47 10.00 -2.43
C PHE A 123 7.66 11.05 -1.32
N ILE A 124 8.60 10.82 -0.41
CA ILE A 124 8.94 11.78 0.66
C ILE A 124 10.29 12.44 0.38
N SER A 125 11.33 11.65 0.23
CA SER A 125 12.67 12.21 0.02
C SER A 125 13.64 11.21 -0.58
N PRO A 126 14.61 11.67 -1.38
CA PRO A 126 15.75 10.87 -1.80
C PRO A 126 16.74 10.73 -0.64
N SER A 127 17.48 9.61 -0.60
CA SER A 127 18.65 9.46 0.26
C SER A 127 19.86 10.21 -0.32
N SER A 128 20.93 10.34 0.49
CA SER A 128 22.19 10.88 -0.02
C SER A 128 22.76 10.04 -1.17
N MET A 129 22.63 8.72 -1.08
CA MET A 129 23.04 7.81 -2.16
C MET A 129 22.26 8.08 -3.45
N MET A 130 20.94 8.25 -3.38
CA MET A 130 20.11 8.57 -4.55
C MET A 130 20.55 9.89 -5.20
N LYS A 131 20.79 10.92 -4.39
CA LYS A 131 21.27 12.23 -4.87
C LYS A 131 22.63 12.16 -5.54
N THR A 132 23.53 11.31 -5.03
CA THR A 132 24.87 11.12 -5.65
C THR A 132 24.78 10.38 -6.97
N ILE A 133 23.91 9.35 -7.08
CA ILE A 133 23.76 8.58 -8.33
C ILE A 133 23.07 9.39 -9.42
N PHE A 134 22.12 10.25 -9.03
CA PHE A 134 21.26 11.04 -9.91
C PHE A 134 21.40 12.54 -9.58
N GLU A 135 22.63 13.05 -9.64
CA GLU A 135 22.98 14.44 -9.32
C GLU A 135 22.32 15.47 -10.24
N ASP A 136 21.93 15.03 -11.44
CA ASP A 136 21.25 15.78 -12.48
C ASP A 136 19.71 15.79 -12.35
N VAL A 137 19.14 15.19 -11.28
CA VAL A 137 17.69 15.09 -11.04
C VAL A 137 17.27 16.01 -9.90
N GLU A 138 16.30 16.90 -10.17
CA GLU A 138 15.66 17.73 -9.14
C GLU A 138 14.50 16.94 -8.51
N PHE A 139 14.69 16.51 -7.25
CA PHE A 139 13.75 15.64 -6.55
C PHE A 139 12.56 16.36 -5.91
N THR A 140 12.62 17.68 -5.75
CA THR A 140 11.54 18.49 -5.16
C THR A 140 10.29 18.54 -6.03
N ASP A 141 10.41 18.23 -7.32
CA ASP A 141 9.32 18.23 -8.28
C ASP A 141 8.40 17.01 -8.17
N TYR A 142 8.79 16.01 -7.36
CA TYR A 142 8.07 14.73 -7.30
C TYR A 142 7.30 14.55 -6.00
N ASN A 143 5.99 14.31 -6.12
CA ASN A 143 5.10 13.92 -5.02
C ASN A 143 4.78 12.44 -5.02
N PHE A 144 4.88 11.77 -6.17
CA PHE A 144 4.55 10.36 -6.33
C PHE A 144 5.74 9.55 -6.84
N VAL A 145 5.92 8.37 -6.25
CA VAL A 145 7.00 7.45 -6.61
C VAL A 145 6.96 7.08 -8.09
N GLN A 146 5.78 6.78 -8.62
CA GLN A 146 5.62 6.40 -10.03
C GLN A 146 6.07 7.51 -10.98
N HIS A 147 5.75 8.77 -10.67
CA HIS A 147 6.16 9.92 -11.48
C HIS A 147 7.68 10.06 -11.47
N MET A 148 8.29 10.07 -10.27
CA MET A 148 9.75 10.12 -10.11
C MET A 148 10.46 9.01 -10.88
N LEU A 149 10.04 7.76 -10.69
CA LEU A 149 10.68 6.61 -11.36
C LEU A 149 10.51 6.64 -12.87
N SER A 150 9.37 7.08 -13.39
CA SER A 150 9.13 7.22 -14.82
C SER A 150 10.03 8.28 -15.44
N SER A 151 10.20 9.42 -14.77
CA SER A 151 11.07 10.51 -15.20
C SER A 151 12.55 10.05 -15.22
N ILE A 152 13.03 9.44 -14.13
CA ILE A 152 14.42 8.94 -14.05
C ILE A 152 14.68 7.88 -15.11
N LYS A 153 13.73 6.98 -15.37
CA LYS A 153 13.87 5.96 -16.41
C LYS A 153 14.04 6.56 -17.80
N GLN A 154 13.35 7.67 -18.08
CA GLN A 154 13.47 8.39 -19.36
C GLN A 154 14.78 9.18 -19.47
N GLN A 155 15.22 9.82 -18.38
CA GLN A 155 16.41 10.67 -18.37
C GLN A 155 17.70 9.86 -18.28
N SER A 156 17.70 8.74 -17.57
CA SER A 156 18.88 7.95 -17.25
C SER A 156 18.62 6.45 -17.26
N PRO A 157 18.28 5.85 -18.42
CA PRO A 157 17.89 4.44 -18.52
C PRO A 157 18.98 3.49 -18.02
N ASP A 158 20.26 3.81 -18.26
CA ASP A 158 21.38 2.97 -17.83
C ASP A 158 21.51 2.92 -16.31
N ARG A 159 21.42 4.09 -15.63
CA ARG A 159 21.47 4.19 -14.16
C ARG A 159 20.20 3.65 -13.50
N TYR A 160 19.07 3.62 -14.21
CA TYR A 160 17.80 3.12 -13.70
C TYR A 160 17.87 1.65 -13.25
N SER A 161 18.76 0.86 -13.84
CA SER A 161 18.99 -0.53 -13.44
C SER A 161 19.39 -0.68 -11.96
N ILE A 162 20.08 0.31 -11.40
CA ILE A 162 20.48 0.37 -9.98
C ILE A 162 19.23 0.44 -9.10
N ILE A 163 18.25 1.29 -9.48
CA ILE A 163 16.99 1.40 -8.77
C ILE A 163 16.24 0.06 -8.81
N VAL A 164 16.14 -0.56 -9.98
CA VAL A 164 15.44 -1.85 -10.14
C VAL A 164 16.00 -2.92 -9.21
N GLN A 165 17.32 -3.03 -9.09
CA GLN A 165 17.96 -4.00 -8.19
C GLN A 165 17.68 -3.69 -6.72
N GLU A 166 17.75 -2.41 -6.33
CA GLU A 166 17.43 -2.00 -4.97
C GLU A 166 15.97 -2.32 -4.63
N LEU A 167 15.03 -2.00 -5.52
CA LEU A 167 13.60 -2.27 -5.31
C LEU A 167 13.31 -3.76 -5.13
N LYS A 168 13.92 -4.63 -5.94
CA LYS A 168 13.79 -6.09 -5.79
C LYS A 168 14.29 -6.55 -4.42
N THR A 169 15.46 -6.08 -4.01
CA THR A 169 16.07 -6.46 -2.73
C THR A 169 15.24 -6.00 -1.55
N ALA A 170 14.83 -4.72 -1.55
CA ALA A 170 14.03 -4.13 -0.50
C ALA A 170 12.65 -4.81 -0.38
N TRP A 171 11.98 -5.02 -1.51
CA TRP A 171 10.66 -5.65 -1.54
C TRP A 171 10.68 -7.08 -0.99
N VAL A 172 11.67 -7.89 -1.38
CA VAL A 172 11.81 -9.26 -0.86
C VAL A 172 12.06 -9.26 0.63
N ALA A 173 12.90 -8.36 1.14
CA ALA A 173 13.16 -8.24 2.57
C ALA A 173 11.89 -7.84 3.35
N ARG A 174 11.14 -6.86 2.85
CA ARG A 174 9.89 -6.40 3.46
C ARG A 174 8.79 -7.46 3.42
N MET A 175 8.65 -8.18 2.30
CA MET A 175 7.70 -9.29 2.22
C MET A 175 8.01 -10.40 3.22
N LYS A 176 9.28 -10.77 3.39
CA LYS A 176 9.69 -11.75 4.40
C LYS A 176 9.37 -11.28 5.81
N GLU A 177 9.63 -10.01 6.13
CA GLU A 177 9.30 -9.40 7.43
C GLU A 177 7.78 -9.43 7.66
N MET A 178 6.97 -9.01 6.69
CA MET A 178 5.52 -9.03 6.79
C MET A 178 4.98 -10.46 7.01
N LEU A 179 5.47 -11.43 6.23
CA LEU A 179 5.06 -12.83 6.37
C LEU A 179 5.42 -13.40 7.75
N ALA A 180 6.60 -13.07 8.28
CA ALA A 180 6.98 -13.48 9.63
C ALA A 180 6.11 -12.84 10.72
N ASN A 181 5.59 -11.63 10.48
CA ASN A 181 4.73 -10.91 11.42
C ASN A 181 3.29 -11.42 11.43
N ILE A 182 2.81 -12.00 10.34
CA ILE A 182 1.42 -12.50 10.25
C ILE A 182 1.29 -14.02 10.45
N GLY A 183 2.39 -14.75 10.60
CA GLY A 183 2.42 -16.20 10.85
C GLY A 183 2.68 -16.97 9.58
#